data_969e11c335961a6116a6ec12a5abb411
#
_entry.id   969e11c335961a6116a6ec12a5abb411
#
_cell.length_a   1.000
_cell.length_b   1.000
_cell.length_c   1.000
_cell.angle_alpha   90.00
_cell.angle_beta   90.00
_cell.angle_gamma   90.00
#
_symmetry.space_group_name_H-M   'P 1'
#
loop_
_entity.id
_entity.type
_entity.pdbx_description
1 polymer ?
#
loop_
_entity_poly.entity_id
_entity_poly.type
_entity_poly.pdbx_seq_one_letter_code
_entity_poly.pdbx_strand_id
1 'polypeptide(L)'
;MKLAGKTDVGRVRQDNQDDYRAGELPGDAAWALVCDGMGGARGGREASQCACSVIERCFQEQYSQCIPGEEETFLKKALLSANRYVFQKALREESLAGMGTTAACALGRG
;
A
#
# COMPACT_ATOMS: atom_id res chain seq x y z
N MET A 1 4.43 -13.33 15.31
CA MET A 1 3.35 -13.32 14.31
C MET A 1 3.78 -14.07 13.06
N LYS A 2 2.87 -14.81 12.53
CA LYS A 2 3.13 -15.49 11.28
C LYS A 2 2.63 -14.61 10.13
N LEU A 3 3.52 -14.25 9.24
CA LEU A 3 3.15 -13.47 8.08
C LEU A 3 2.37 -14.37 7.11
N ALA A 4 1.10 -14.11 6.96
CA ALA A 4 0.24 -14.89 6.09
C ALA A 4 -0.40 -13.95 5.09
N GLY A 5 0.28 -13.76 4.01
CA GLY A 5 -0.27 -12.97 2.95
C GLY A 5 -0.04 -13.68 1.66
N LYS A 6 -1.02 -13.69 0.83
CA LYS A 6 -0.83 -14.24 -0.50
C LYS A 6 -1.78 -13.55 -1.46
N THR A 7 -1.29 -13.42 -2.67
CA THR A 7 -2.11 -12.94 -3.76
C THR A 7 -2.68 -14.18 -4.43
N ASP A 8 -3.96 -14.35 -4.32
CA ASP A 8 -4.62 -15.43 -5.00
C ASP A 8 -5.42 -14.85 -6.16
N VAL A 9 -4.70 -14.44 -7.17
CA VAL A 9 -5.28 -13.79 -8.33
C VAL A 9 -6.31 -14.66 -9.01
N GLY A 10 -6.05 -15.96 -9.05
CA GLY A 10 -6.97 -16.90 -9.67
C GLY A 10 -8.30 -16.99 -8.93
N ARG A 11 -8.32 -16.69 -7.65
CA ARG A 11 -9.51 -16.77 -6.84
C ARG A 11 -10.22 -15.44 -6.72
N VAL A 12 -9.46 -14.37 -6.57
CA VAL A 12 -10.02 -13.05 -6.39
C VAL A 12 -10.41 -12.47 -7.73
N ARG A 13 -9.45 -12.31 -8.62
CA ARG A 13 -9.69 -11.89 -9.99
C ARG A 13 -8.37 -11.79 -10.74
N GLN A 14 -8.46 -11.87 -12.05
CA GLN A 14 -7.31 -11.76 -12.93
C GLN A 14 -7.09 -10.28 -13.28
N ASP A 15 -6.71 -9.49 -12.29
CA ASP A 15 -6.57 -8.06 -12.48
C ASP A 15 -5.13 -7.62 -12.24
N ASN A 16 -4.47 -7.16 -13.30
CA ASN A 16 -3.09 -6.68 -13.23
C ASN A 16 -2.98 -5.32 -12.55
N GLN A 17 -4.08 -4.72 -12.15
CA GLN A 17 -4.08 -3.42 -11.47
C GLN A 17 -3.92 -3.56 -9.96
N ASP A 18 -3.98 -4.77 -9.44
CA ASP A 18 -3.78 -5.02 -8.01
C ASP A 18 -2.31 -5.22 -7.71
N ASP A 19 -1.88 -4.80 -6.54
CA ASP A 19 -0.54 -5.04 -6.03
C ASP A 19 -0.62 -5.46 -4.58
N TYR A 20 0.32 -6.30 -4.17
CA TYR A 20 0.37 -6.85 -2.82
C TYR A 20 1.81 -6.82 -2.33
N ARG A 21 1.99 -6.42 -1.08
CA ARG A 21 3.30 -6.44 -0.43
C ARG A 21 3.16 -6.81 1.03
N ALA A 22 4.24 -7.34 1.58
CA ALA A 22 4.29 -7.70 2.98
C ALA A 22 5.72 -7.71 3.44
N GLY A 23 5.91 -7.59 4.74
CA GLY A 23 7.25 -7.61 5.32
C GLY A 23 7.23 -7.80 6.82
N GLU A 24 8.43 -8.04 7.35
CA GLU A 24 8.65 -8.18 8.78
C GLU A 24 9.21 -6.88 9.34
N LEU A 25 8.91 -6.64 10.61
CA LEU A 25 9.34 -5.43 11.32
C LEU A 25 10.01 -5.82 12.62
N PRO A 26 10.82 -4.92 13.20
CA PRO A 26 11.42 -5.16 14.50
C PRO A 26 10.37 -5.43 15.58
N GLY A 27 10.75 -6.18 16.61
CA GLY A 27 9.84 -6.44 17.72
C GLY A 27 8.78 -7.49 17.43
N ASP A 28 9.09 -8.44 16.57
CA ASP A 28 8.18 -9.53 16.21
C ASP A 28 6.86 -8.98 15.63
N ALA A 29 6.98 -8.01 14.76
CA ALA A 29 5.85 -7.42 14.09
C ALA A 29 5.92 -7.72 12.59
N ALA A 30 4.78 -7.58 11.91
CA ALA A 30 4.70 -7.79 10.48
C ALA A 30 3.61 -6.91 9.90
N TRP A 31 3.74 -6.60 8.61
CA TRP A 31 2.74 -5.81 7.90
C TRP A 31 2.37 -6.48 6.60
N ALA A 32 1.18 -6.17 6.13
CA ALA A 32 0.70 -6.62 4.84
C ALA A 32 -0.12 -5.50 4.20
N LEU A 33 -0.09 -5.45 2.89
CA LEU A 33 -0.68 -4.35 2.13
C LEU A 33 -1.24 -4.87 0.82
N VAL A 34 -2.45 -4.45 0.50
CA VAL A 34 -3.07 -4.74 -0.79
C VAL A 34 -3.59 -3.43 -1.35
N CYS A 35 -3.24 -3.15 -2.59
CA CYS A 35 -3.73 -1.99 -3.30
C CYS A 35 -4.44 -2.46 -4.57
N ASP A 36 -5.68 -2.00 -4.74
CA ASP A 36 -6.50 -2.32 -5.90
C ASP A 36 -6.63 -1.05 -6.75
N GLY A 37 -5.99 -1.05 -7.89
CA GLY A 37 -5.90 0.12 -8.75
C GLY A 37 -7.11 0.29 -9.66
N MET A 38 -7.39 1.51 -10.04
CA MET A 38 -8.46 1.85 -10.96
C MET A 38 -8.01 3.02 -11.84
N GLY A 39 -8.63 3.14 -13.01
CA GLY A 39 -8.27 4.20 -13.96
C GLY A 39 -7.74 3.67 -15.27
N GLY A 40 -8.30 2.56 -15.74
CA GLY A 40 -7.83 1.88 -16.94
C GLY A 40 -6.63 0.99 -16.61
N ALA A 41 -6.24 0.15 -17.55
CA ALA A 41 -5.20 -0.86 -17.30
C ALA A 41 -3.88 -0.23 -16.84
N ARG A 42 -3.42 0.81 -17.53
CA ARG A 42 -2.17 1.46 -17.20
C ARG A 42 -2.29 2.31 -15.94
N GLY A 43 -3.34 3.12 -15.86
CA GLY A 43 -3.54 4.03 -14.73
C GLY A 43 -3.73 3.30 -13.42
N GLY A 44 -4.53 2.24 -13.43
CA GLY A 44 -4.77 1.46 -12.22
C GLY A 44 -3.52 0.75 -11.73
N ARG A 45 -2.73 0.19 -12.67
CA ARG A 45 -1.48 -0.47 -12.30
C ARG A 45 -0.50 0.54 -11.71
N GLU A 46 -0.36 1.68 -12.35
CA GLU A 46 0.54 2.73 -11.87
C GLU A 46 0.13 3.23 -10.48
N ALA A 47 -1.17 3.44 -10.28
CA ALA A 47 -1.67 3.91 -9.00
C ALA A 47 -1.41 2.90 -7.88
N SER A 48 -1.70 1.62 -8.12
CA SER A 48 -1.50 0.60 -7.09
C SER A 48 -0.03 0.41 -6.77
N GLN A 49 0.84 0.40 -7.77
CA GLN A 49 2.28 0.27 -7.56
C GLN A 49 2.86 1.48 -6.82
N CYS A 50 2.43 2.67 -7.18
CA CYS A 50 2.88 3.88 -6.50
C CYS A 50 2.46 3.89 -5.04
N ALA A 51 1.19 3.57 -4.77
CA ALA A 51 0.69 3.54 -3.41
C ALA A 51 1.43 2.50 -2.57
N CYS A 52 1.60 1.30 -3.10
CA CYS A 52 2.34 0.25 -2.41
C CYS A 52 3.78 0.67 -2.12
N SER A 53 4.44 1.30 -3.08
CA SER A 53 5.83 1.74 -2.87
C SER A 53 5.93 2.79 -1.77
N VAL A 54 5.02 3.74 -1.74
CA VAL A 54 5.03 4.78 -0.71
C VAL A 54 4.79 4.18 0.68
N ILE A 55 3.80 3.30 0.80
CA ILE A 55 3.46 2.71 2.11
C ILE A 55 4.57 1.78 2.58
N GLU A 56 5.12 0.97 1.68
CA GLU A 56 6.25 0.11 2.03
C GLU A 56 7.44 0.92 2.54
N ARG A 57 7.74 2.03 1.89
CA ARG A 57 8.81 2.91 2.34
C ARG A 57 8.54 3.48 3.72
N CYS A 58 7.30 3.83 4.00
CA CYS A 58 6.93 4.30 5.34
C CYS A 58 7.25 3.25 6.39
N PHE A 59 6.94 1.98 6.13
CA PHE A 59 7.29 0.92 7.06
C PHE A 59 8.78 0.77 7.22
N GLN A 60 9.53 0.81 6.12
CA GLN A 60 10.97 0.59 6.15
C GLN A 60 11.72 1.73 6.83
N GLU A 61 11.29 2.96 6.65
CA GLU A 61 12.04 4.14 7.08
C GLU A 61 11.50 4.79 8.34
N GLN A 62 10.23 4.62 8.66
CA GLN A 62 9.59 5.40 9.71
C GLN A 62 9.00 4.56 10.84
N TYR A 63 8.79 3.28 10.64
CA TYR A 63 8.14 2.48 11.66
C TYR A 63 8.94 2.42 12.97
N SER A 64 10.26 2.42 12.88
CA SER A 64 11.11 2.38 14.09
C SER A 64 10.87 3.59 15.00
N GLN A 65 10.32 4.66 14.46
CA GLN A 65 10.01 5.87 15.21
C GLN A 65 8.58 5.87 15.73
N CYS A 66 7.81 4.85 15.41
CA CYS A 66 6.43 4.75 15.85
C CYS A 66 6.37 4.49 17.35
N ILE A 67 5.62 5.30 18.06
CA ILE A 67 5.44 5.16 19.49
C ILE A 67 4.48 3.99 19.74
N PRO A 68 4.83 3.05 20.66
CA PRO A 68 3.92 1.96 20.97
C PRO A 68 2.53 2.49 21.38
N GLY A 69 1.50 1.92 20.78
CA GLY A 69 0.13 2.37 20.97
C GLY A 69 -0.36 3.36 19.92
N GLU A 70 0.54 3.83 19.05
CA GLU A 70 0.18 4.77 18.00
C GLU A 70 0.26 4.16 16.60
N GLU A 71 0.16 2.85 16.53
CA GLU A 71 0.23 2.15 15.24
C GLU A 71 -0.86 2.57 14.28
N GLU A 72 -2.06 2.82 14.80
CA GLU A 72 -3.16 3.28 13.95
C GLU A 72 -2.86 4.64 13.32
N THR A 73 -2.29 5.55 14.10
CA THR A 73 -1.88 6.86 13.60
C THR A 73 -0.81 6.71 12.51
N PHE A 74 0.13 5.80 12.73
CA PHE A 74 1.17 5.51 11.75
C PHE A 74 0.56 5.04 10.44
N LEU A 75 -0.37 4.08 10.50
CA LEU A 75 -1.03 3.55 9.31
C LEU A 75 -1.80 4.63 8.57
N LYS A 76 -2.51 5.48 9.29
CA LYS A 76 -3.26 6.57 8.67
C LYS A 76 -2.35 7.54 7.93
N LYS A 77 -1.22 7.88 8.53
CA LYS A 77 -0.26 8.78 7.88
C LYS A 77 0.34 8.16 6.64
N ALA A 78 0.64 6.87 6.68
CA ALA A 78 1.17 6.16 5.51
C ALA A 78 0.16 6.15 4.37
N LEU A 79 -1.10 5.87 4.68
CA LEU A 79 -2.16 5.88 3.68
C LEU A 79 -2.38 7.26 3.08
N LEU A 80 -2.34 8.31 3.91
CA LEU A 80 -2.48 9.68 3.42
C LEU A 80 -1.32 10.09 2.52
N SER A 81 -0.11 9.69 2.88
CA SER A 81 1.07 9.98 2.05
C SER A 81 0.95 9.32 0.69
N ALA A 82 0.50 8.06 0.66
CA ALA A 82 0.30 7.35 -0.59
C ALA A 82 -0.78 8.01 -1.45
N ASN A 83 -1.89 8.38 -0.83
CA ASN A 83 -2.99 9.02 -1.54
C ASN A 83 -2.53 10.34 -2.16
N ARG A 84 -1.79 11.14 -1.40
CA ARG A 84 -1.28 12.41 -1.90
C ARG A 84 -0.33 12.20 -3.08
N TYR A 85 0.55 11.22 -3.00
CA TYR A 85 1.50 10.93 -4.06
C TYR A 85 0.78 10.54 -5.35
N VAL A 86 -0.18 9.61 -5.24
CA VAL A 86 -0.95 9.15 -6.39
C VAL A 86 -1.74 10.30 -7.02
N PHE A 87 -2.38 11.11 -6.20
CA PHE A 87 -3.17 12.24 -6.67
C PHE A 87 -2.30 13.25 -7.42
N GLN A 88 -1.14 13.60 -6.85
CA GLN A 88 -0.24 14.56 -7.48
C GLN A 88 0.34 14.03 -8.79
N LYS A 89 0.65 12.75 -8.85
CA LYS A 89 1.16 12.14 -10.06
C LYS A 89 0.09 12.13 -11.15
N ALA A 90 -1.14 11.85 -10.80
CA ALA A 90 -2.25 11.88 -11.76
C ALA A 90 -2.46 13.29 -12.34
N LEU A 91 -2.23 14.31 -11.53
CA LEU A 91 -2.35 15.70 -12.02
C LEU A 91 -1.22 16.09 -12.97
N ARG A 92 -0.02 15.53 -12.78
CA ARG A 92 1.14 15.90 -13.57
C ARG A 92 1.24 15.16 -14.89
N GLU A 93 0.67 13.97 -14.98
CA GLU A 93 0.79 13.12 -16.16
C GLU A 93 -0.58 12.89 -16.76
N GLU A 94 -0.82 13.48 -17.92
CA GLU A 94 -2.11 13.40 -18.59
C GLU A 94 -2.54 11.95 -18.86
N SER A 95 -1.58 11.10 -19.20
CA SER A 95 -1.87 9.68 -19.47
C SER A 95 -2.38 8.94 -18.25
N LEU A 96 -2.21 9.50 -17.07
CA LEU A 96 -2.62 8.91 -15.81
C LEU A 96 -3.81 9.65 -15.17
N ALA A 97 -4.43 10.55 -15.93
CA ALA A 97 -5.57 11.32 -15.41
C ALA A 97 -6.66 10.36 -14.94
N GLY A 98 -7.18 10.63 -13.76
CA GLY A 98 -8.27 9.82 -13.21
C GLY A 98 -7.84 8.53 -12.55
N MET A 99 -6.55 8.22 -12.51
CA MET A 99 -6.10 7.00 -11.83
C MET A 99 -6.30 7.11 -10.33
N GLY A 100 -6.52 5.99 -9.70
CA GLY A 100 -6.67 5.92 -8.26
C GLY A 100 -6.43 4.51 -7.78
N THR A 101 -6.45 4.33 -6.48
CA THR A 101 -6.31 3.02 -5.87
C THR A 101 -6.98 3.00 -4.52
N THR A 102 -7.49 1.85 -4.16
CA THR A 102 -7.84 1.57 -2.77
C THR A 102 -6.63 0.89 -2.13
N ALA A 103 -6.48 1.05 -0.84
CA ALA A 103 -5.41 0.41 -0.11
C ALA A 103 -5.94 -0.14 1.20
N ALA A 104 -5.55 -1.37 1.50
CA ALA A 104 -5.85 -2.00 2.78
C ALA A 104 -4.52 -2.45 3.39
N CYS A 105 -4.27 -2.00 4.59
CA CYS A 105 -3.01 -2.26 5.26
C CYS A 105 -3.26 -2.83 6.65
N ALA A 106 -2.49 -3.85 7.01
CA ALA A 106 -2.57 -4.47 8.32
C ALA A 106 -1.20 -4.50 8.97
N LEU A 107 -1.18 -4.26 10.26
CA LEU A 107 0.00 -4.32 11.08
C LEU A 107 -0.33 -5.14 12.32
N GLY A 108 0.52 -6.11 12.64
CA GLY A 108 0.27 -6.94 13.80
C GLY A 108 1.54 -7.41 14.46
N ARG A 109 1.39 -7.88 15.69
CA ARG A 109 2.48 -8.45 16.49
C ARG A 109 2.14 -9.85 16.93
N GLY A 110 3.14 -10.69 16.88
CA GLY A 110 3.00 -12.08 17.33
C GLY A 110 3.19 -12.26 18.80
#